data_32e2d96c383a52f7c3eccde315597804
#
_entry.id   32e2d96c383a52f7c3eccde315597804
#
_cell.length_a   1.000
_cell.length_b   1.000
_cell.length_c   1.000
_cell.angle_alpha   90.00
_cell.angle_beta   90.00
_cell.angle_gamma   90.00
#
_symmetry.space_group_name_H-M   'P 1'
#
loop_
_entity.id
_entity.type
_entity.pdbx_description
1 polymer ?
#
loop_
_entity_poly.entity_id
_entity_poly.type
_entity_poly.pdbx_seq_one_letter_code
_entity_poly.pdbx_strand_id
1 'polypeptide(L)'
;TLVPYNSRMNFRVDNLQYCNWSREIFEINHEAKLDAVHATICYHEDFDELQLNLKKWNSYFAENSDLIFQGKNSKDIENAQTQNKTAIFYGLQNCSPIEDDISNVEILKNQGVLFMQLTYNNQSLLATGCYEQRDSGITRMGKEVIKEMNRVKMIIDMSHSAEFSTLEAIELSESPIVVSHANPLFWHKGLRNKSDDVLKALNESGGMIGFSLYPHHLKNASNCTLQSFCEMIAETTKKISVKQIGIGSDLCIRHPDSIVEWMRNGTWTKTKDFGEGSSNNAGFPPQPSWFEDARGFDNLEIGLKNVGFSEEETHDILGNNWYNFYQKFD
;
A
#
# COMPACT_ATOMS: atom_id res chain seq x y z
N THR A 1 13.69 -42.98 -4.34
CA THR A 1 12.54 -42.05 -4.48
C THR A 1 13.07 -40.65 -4.19
N LEU A 2 13.37 -39.90 -5.24
CA LEU A 2 13.76 -38.53 -5.18
C LEU A 2 12.55 -37.72 -4.66
N VAL A 3 12.69 -37.07 -3.52
CA VAL A 3 11.74 -36.05 -3.05
C VAL A 3 11.72 -34.97 -4.13
N PRO A 4 10.56 -34.55 -4.65
CA PRO A 4 10.54 -33.52 -5.66
C PRO A 4 11.11 -32.24 -5.06
N TYR A 5 12.01 -31.60 -5.81
CA TYR A 5 12.52 -30.26 -5.63
C TYR A 5 11.39 -29.35 -5.15
N ASN A 6 11.54 -28.73 -3.99
CA ASN A 6 10.58 -27.81 -3.38
C ASN A 6 10.14 -26.83 -4.47
N SER A 7 8.92 -26.95 -4.95
CA SER A 7 8.33 -25.93 -5.81
C SER A 7 8.24 -24.68 -4.95
N ARG A 8 9.11 -23.71 -5.22
CA ARG A 8 9.07 -22.39 -4.57
C ARG A 8 7.66 -21.84 -4.72
N MET A 9 7.00 -21.53 -3.63
CA MET A 9 5.67 -20.94 -3.69
C MET A 9 5.79 -19.56 -4.34
N ASN A 10 4.96 -19.30 -5.34
CA ASN A 10 4.92 -18.03 -6.04
C ASN A 10 3.64 -17.32 -5.61
N PHE A 11 3.80 -16.30 -4.79
CA PHE A 11 2.68 -15.52 -4.30
C PHE A 11 2.36 -14.34 -5.21
N ARG A 12 1.09 -13.92 -5.22
CA ARG A 12 0.64 -12.64 -5.76
C ARG A 12 0.09 -11.79 -4.61
N VAL A 13 0.69 -10.63 -4.41
CA VAL A 13 0.33 -9.70 -3.33
C VAL A 13 0.13 -8.30 -3.90
N ASP A 14 -1.06 -7.74 -3.70
CA ASP A 14 -1.31 -6.32 -3.92
C ASP A 14 -1.24 -5.58 -2.59
N ASN A 15 -0.14 -4.88 -2.37
CA ASN A 15 0.13 -4.28 -1.06
C ASN A 15 -0.50 -2.91 -0.87
N LEU A 16 -1.50 -2.56 -1.65
CA LEU A 16 -2.51 -1.57 -1.33
C LEU A 16 -3.69 -1.59 -2.29
N GLN A 17 -4.89 -1.69 -1.75
CA GLN A 17 -6.14 -1.39 -2.43
C GLN A 17 -7.07 -0.55 -1.55
N TYR A 18 -7.86 0.31 -2.18
CA TYR A 18 -9.02 0.95 -1.59
C TYR A 18 -10.18 0.89 -2.59
N CYS A 19 -10.90 -0.21 -2.61
CA CYS A 19 -12.06 -0.39 -3.48
C CYS A 19 -13.35 -0.19 -2.68
N ASN A 20 -14.45 0.06 -3.36
CA ASN A 20 -15.78 -0.02 -2.75
C ASN A 20 -16.11 -1.50 -2.49
N TRP A 21 -15.65 -2.01 -1.36
CA TRP A 21 -15.63 -3.42 -1.01
C TRP A 21 -17.00 -4.08 -1.14
N SER A 22 -17.04 -5.14 -1.92
CA SER A 22 -18.23 -5.92 -2.21
C SER A 22 -17.83 -7.32 -2.66
N ARG A 23 -18.78 -8.23 -2.76
CA ARG A 23 -18.54 -9.57 -3.31
C ARG A 23 -17.89 -9.51 -4.70
N GLU A 24 -18.33 -8.59 -5.57
CA GLU A 24 -17.72 -8.39 -6.90
C GLU A 24 -16.21 -8.12 -6.80
N ILE A 25 -15.80 -7.25 -5.89
CA ILE A 25 -14.37 -6.92 -5.70
C ILE A 25 -13.59 -8.15 -5.20
N PHE A 26 -14.16 -8.91 -4.29
CA PHE A 26 -13.51 -10.13 -3.78
C PHE A 26 -13.40 -11.20 -4.86
N GLU A 27 -14.41 -11.33 -5.73
CA GLU A 27 -14.36 -12.23 -6.89
C GLU A 27 -13.28 -11.78 -7.90
N ILE A 28 -13.15 -10.49 -8.20
CA ILE A 28 -12.08 -9.94 -9.06
C ILE A 28 -10.70 -10.25 -8.47
N ASN A 29 -10.49 -10.03 -7.18
CA ASN A 29 -9.22 -10.35 -6.52
C ASN A 29 -8.91 -11.85 -6.56
N HIS A 30 -9.91 -12.68 -6.37
CA HIS A 30 -9.79 -14.14 -6.47
C HIS A 30 -9.48 -14.60 -7.91
N GLU A 31 -10.16 -14.05 -8.92
CA GLU A 31 -9.87 -14.30 -10.35
C GLU A 31 -8.45 -13.87 -10.72
N ALA A 32 -7.95 -12.77 -10.14
CA ALA A 32 -6.58 -12.30 -10.28
C ALA A 32 -5.55 -13.18 -9.55
N LYS A 33 -6.01 -14.18 -8.79
CA LYS A 33 -5.18 -15.07 -7.97
C LYS A 33 -4.31 -14.29 -6.96
N LEU A 34 -4.89 -13.26 -6.35
CA LEU A 34 -4.24 -12.54 -5.26
C LEU A 34 -4.30 -13.37 -3.98
N ASP A 35 -3.15 -13.79 -3.49
CA ASP A 35 -3.02 -14.49 -2.21
C ASP A 35 -3.19 -13.53 -1.03
N ALA A 36 -2.78 -12.27 -1.20
CA ALA A 36 -2.93 -11.24 -0.20
C ALA A 36 -3.26 -9.87 -0.80
N VAL A 37 -4.07 -9.12 -0.05
CA VAL A 37 -4.38 -7.72 -0.32
C VAL A 37 -4.22 -6.92 0.98
N HIS A 38 -3.40 -5.86 0.95
CA HIS A 38 -3.40 -4.84 1.97
C HIS A 38 -4.57 -3.88 1.68
N ALA A 39 -5.61 -3.98 2.48
CA ALA A 39 -6.82 -3.19 2.32
C ALA A 39 -6.79 -1.95 3.22
N THR A 40 -7.00 -0.79 2.63
CA THR A 40 -7.19 0.44 3.39
C THR A 40 -8.55 0.42 4.10
N ILE A 41 -8.54 0.64 5.41
CA ILE A 41 -9.74 0.67 6.25
C ILE A 41 -9.95 2.01 6.95
N CYS A 42 -9.05 2.97 6.76
CA CYS A 42 -9.09 4.30 7.38
C CYS A 42 -8.36 5.34 6.54
N TYR A 43 -8.93 6.55 6.47
CA TYR A 43 -8.30 7.79 6.00
C TYR A 43 -8.36 8.92 7.03
N HIS A 44 -9.57 9.36 7.42
CA HIS A 44 -9.78 10.49 8.34
C HIS A 44 -10.62 10.11 9.56
N GLU A 45 -11.03 8.84 9.61
CA GLU A 45 -11.79 8.31 10.72
C GLU A 45 -11.03 8.47 12.04
N ASP A 46 -11.73 8.83 13.10
CA ASP A 46 -11.24 8.74 14.46
C ASP A 46 -11.26 7.28 14.96
N PHE A 47 -10.92 7.07 16.22
CA PHE A 47 -10.88 5.73 16.80
C PHE A 47 -12.24 5.05 16.78
N ASP A 48 -13.31 5.74 17.16
CA ASP A 48 -14.67 5.17 17.23
C ASP A 48 -15.22 4.89 15.83
N GLU A 49 -15.00 5.76 14.88
CA GLU A 49 -15.39 5.58 13.48
C GLU A 49 -14.66 4.37 12.86
N LEU A 50 -13.38 4.17 13.18
CA LEU A 50 -12.64 2.99 12.75
C LEU A 50 -13.23 1.69 13.31
N GLN A 51 -13.76 1.70 14.56
CA GLN A 51 -14.43 0.52 15.11
C GLN A 51 -15.68 0.12 14.28
N LEU A 52 -16.36 1.09 13.67
CA LEU A 52 -17.49 0.81 12.76
C LEU A 52 -16.99 0.15 11.46
N ASN A 53 -15.88 0.59 10.92
CA ASN A 53 -15.26 -0.02 9.76
C ASN A 53 -14.81 -1.47 10.05
N LEU A 54 -14.22 -1.73 11.21
CA LEU A 54 -13.84 -3.08 11.63
C LEU A 54 -15.06 -4.02 11.75
N LYS A 55 -16.17 -3.52 12.29
CA LYS A 55 -17.43 -4.29 12.32
C LYS A 55 -17.93 -4.62 10.91
N LYS A 56 -17.87 -3.68 10.00
CA LYS A 56 -18.22 -3.89 8.59
C LYS A 56 -17.35 -4.97 7.93
N TRP A 57 -16.05 -4.96 8.20
CA TRP A 57 -15.14 -5.99 7.71
C TRP A 57 -15.44 -7.39 8.28
N ASN A 58 -15.85 -7.48 9.54
CA ASN A 58 -16.31 -8.76 10.11
C ASN A 58 -17.52 -9.32 9.35
N SER A 59 -18.44 -8.45 8.92
CA SER A 59 -19.57 -8.86 8.05
C SER A 59 -19.09 -9.34 6.68
N TYR A 60 -18.13 -8.62 6.05
CA TYR A 60 -17.56 -9.05 4.77
C TYR A 60 -16.91 -10.43 4.87
N PHE A 61 -16.16 -10.73 5.92
CA PHE A 61 -15.56 -12.05 6.10
C PHE A 61 -16.59 -13.15 6.32
N ALA A 62 -17.66 -12.86 7.08
CA ALA A 62 -18.73 -13.82 7.30
C ALA A 62 -19.51 -14.13 6.01
N GLU A 63 -19.85 -13.10 5.23
CA GLU A 63 -20.65 -13.21 4.01
C GLU A 63 -19.85 -13.76 2.82
N ASN A 64 -18.51 -13.61 2.82
CA ASN A 64 -17.63 -13.98 1.71
C ASN A 64 -16.52 -14.95 2.17
N SER A 65 -16.84 -15.80 3.15
CA SER A 65 -15.86 -16.75 3.72
C SER A 65 -15.34 -17.80 2.72
N ASP A 66 -16.00 -17.93 1.58
CA ASP A 66 -15.54 -18.73 0.44
C ASP A 66 -14.41 -18.08 -0.36
N LEU A 67 -14.27 -16.73 -0.29
CA LEU A 67 -13.33 -15.95 -1.10
C LEU A 67 -12.21 -15.30 -0.27
N ILE A 68 -12.52 -14.84 0.94
CA ILE A 68 -11.62 -14.03 1.75
C ILE A 68 -11.60 -14.45 3.23
N PHE A 69 -10.52 -14.07 3.91
CA PHE A 69 -10.42 -14.09 5.37
C PHE A 69 -9.43 -13.03 5.85
N GLN A 70 -9.45 -12.71 7.15
CA GLN A 70 -8.52 -11.76 7.73
C GLN A 70 -7.12 -12.35 7.82
N GLY A 71 -6.14 -11.71 7.16
CA GLY A 71 -4.72 -11.99 7.32
C GLY A 71 -4.14 -11.25 8.52
N LYS A 72 -3.22 -11.88 9.26
CA LYS A 72 -2.58 -11.32 10.46
C LYS A 72 -1.06 -11.43 10.43
N ASN A 73 -0.53 -12.41 9.73
CA ASN A 73 0.91 -12.70 9.64
C ASN A 73 1.24 -13.36 8.28
N SER A 74 2.53 -13.55 7.99
CA SER A 74 2.96 -14.09 6.71
C SER A 74 2.40 -15.49 6.40
N LYS A 75 2.16 -16.31 7.43
CA LYS A 75 1.57 -17.65 7.28
C LYS A 75 0.17 -17.61 6.66
N ASP A 76 -0.56 -16.53 6.83
CA ASP A 76 -1.89 -16.37 6.24
C ASP A 76 -1.83 -16.17 4.72
N ILE A 77 -0.70 -15.72 4.16
CA ILE A 77 -0.48 -15.69 2.71
C ILE A 77 -0.35 -17.12 2.16
N GLU A 78 0.39 -17.99 2.85
CA GLU A 78 0.48 -19.42 2.49
C GLU A 78 -0.88 -20.12 2.63
N ASN A 79 -1.61 -19.81 3.73
CA ASN A 79 -2.94 -20.35 3.96
C ASN A 79 -3.93 -19.92 2.88
N ALA A 80 -3.85 -18.68 2.41
CA ALA A 80 -4.67 -18.14 1.33
C ALA A 80 -4.47 -18.94 0.04
N GLN A 81 -3.21 -19.14 -0.38
CA GLN A 81 -2.88 -19.93 -1.57
C GLN A 81 -3.39 -21.38 -1.43
N THR A 82 -3.15 -22.01 -0.28
CA THR A 82 -3.57 -23.39 -0.02
C THR A 82 -5.09 -23.54 -0.04
N GLN A 83 -5.83 -22.56 0.47
CA GLN A 83 -7.29 -22.56 0.53
C GLN A 83 -7.95 -21.98 -0.73
N ASN A 84 -7.17 -21.50 -1.70
CA ASN A 84 -7.65 -20.76 -2.87
C ASN A 84 -8.55 -19.58 -2.49
N LYS A 85 -8.05 -18.74 -1.58
CA LYS A 85 -8.70 -17.52 -1.08
C LYS A 85 -7.72 -16.37 -1.09
N THR A 86 -8.21 -15.16 -0.79
CA THR A 86 -7.38 -13.97 -0.58
C THR A 86 -7.34 -13.61 0.91
N ALA A 87 -6.15 -13.50 1.49
CA ALA A 87 -5.97 -12.96 2.84
C ALA A 87 -6.01 -11.42 2.79
N ILE A 88 -6.86 -10.82 3.61
CA ILE A 88 -7.01 -9.36 3.69
C ILE A 88 -6.28 -8.86 4.92
N PHE A 89 -5.25 -8.04 4.69
CA PHE A 89 -4.48 -7.38 5.73
C PHE A 89 -4.94 -5.94 5.90
N TYR A 90 -5.24 -5.54 7.13
CA TYR A 90 -5.70 -4.19 7.41
C TYR A 90 -4.57 -3.18 7.42
N GLY A 91 -4.79 -2.05 6.76
CA GLY A 91 -3.93 -0.88 6.82
C GLY A 91 -4.68 0.43 6.96
N LEU A 92 -4.03 1.39 7.59
CA LEU A 92 -4.52 2.74 7.77
C LEU A 92 -3.67 3.69 6.92
N GLN A 93 -4.30 4.43 6.01
CA GLN A 93 -3.57 5.44 5.22
C GLN A 93 -3.36 6.77 5.98
N ASN A 94 -3.73 6.79 7.25
CA ASN A 94 -3.52 7.92 8.15
C ASN A 94 -3.42 7.41 9.60
N CYS A 95 -2.89 8.25 10.49
CA CYS A 95 -2.80 7.98 11.91
C CYS A 95 -3.97 8.55 12.73
N SER A 96 -5.00 9.09 12.09
CA SER A 96 -6.12 9.75 12.78
C SER A 96 -6.75 8.93 13.93
N PRO A 97 -6.89 7.57 13.84
CA PRO A 97 -7.43 6.79 14.95
C PRO A 97 -6.52 6.69 16.18
N ILE A 98 -5.26 7.09 16.07
CA ILE A 98 -4.37 7.15 17.26
C ILE A 98 -4.76 8.32 18.16
N GLU A 99 -5.30 9.40 17.56
CA GLU A 99 -5.64 10.63 18.27
C GLU A 99 -4.42 11.16 19.03
N ASP A 100 -4.55 11.49 20.29
CA ASP A 100 -3.44 11.85 21.18
C ASP A 100 -3.12 10.77 22.24
N ASP A 101 -3.59 9.53 22.01
CA ASP A 101 -3.38 8.37 22.88
C ASP A 101 -2.57 7.28 22.19
N ILE A 102 -1.28 7.18 22.54
CA ILE A 102 -0.35 6.19 21.96
C ILE A 102 -0.77 4.75 22.26
N SER A 103 -1.54 4.49 23.33
CA SER A 103 -2.03 3.14 23.64
C SER A 103 -2.96 2.58 22.56
N ASN A 104 -3.56 3.44 21.73
CA ASN A 104 -4.36 3.03 20.59
C ASN A 104 -3.55 2.24 19.54
N VAL A 105 -2.24 2.43 19.45
CA VAL A 105 -1.37 1.64 18.54
C VAL A 105 -1.47 0.15 18.86
N GLU A 106 -1.28 -0.22 20.13
CA GLU A 106 -1.38 -1.63 20.56
C GLU A 106 -2.80 -2.19 20.44
N ILE A 107 -3.81 -1.38 20.77
CA ILE A 107 -5.21 -1.78 20.62
C ILE A 107 -5.52 -2.12 19.16
N LEU A 108 -5.14 -1.25 18.23
CA LEU A 108 -5.36 -1.46 16.79
C LEU A 108 -4.55 -2.65 16.26
N LYS A 109 -3.31 -2.84 16.71
CA LYS A 109 -2.53 -4.04 16.36
C LYS A 109 -3.22 -5.31 16.80
N ASN A 110 -3.76 -5.34 18.02
CA ASN A 110 -4.49 -6.51 18.56
C ASN A 110 -5.79 -6.77 17.79
N GLN A 111 -6.38 -5.76 17.16
CA GLN A 111 -7.54 -5.88 16.27
C GLN A 111 -7.15 -6.33 14.85
N GLY A 112 -5.86 -6.49 14.57
CA GLY A 112 -5.35 -7.02 13.31
C GLY A 112 -4.85 -5.96 12.32
N VAL A 113 -4.74 -4.69 12.72
CA VAL A 113 -4.09 -3.66 11.89
C VAL A 113 -2.62 -3.99 11.78
N LEU A 114 -2.14 -4.19 10.55
CA LEU A 114 -0.74 -4.52 10.27
C LEU A 114 0.06 -3.32 9.79
N PHE A 115 -0.54 -2.43 9.02
CA PHE A 115 0.10 -1.24 8.46
C PHE A 115 -0.54 0.04 9.00
N MET A 116 0.27 1.06 9.30
CA MET A 116 -0.22 2.40 9.57
C MET A 116 0.71 3.44 8.96
N GLN A 117 0.12 4.42 8.27
CA GLN A 117 0.82 5.60 7.82
C GLN A 117 0.84 6.67 8.90
N LEU A 118 1.96 7.41 9.01
CA LEU A 118 2.11 8.48 9.99
C LEU A 118 1.36 9.75 9.55
N THR A 119 1.06 9.87 8.26
CA THR A 119 0.26 10.94 7.67
C THR A 119 -0.58 10.42 6.52
N TYR A 120 -1.67 11.11 6.22
CA TYR A 120 -2.19 11.18 4.86
C TYR A 120 -1.48 12.33 4.12
N ASN A 121 -2.11 13.06 3.21
CA ASN A 121 -1.47 14.13 2.44
C ASN A 121 -1.12 15.39 3.24
N ASN A 122 -1.69 15.54 4.43
CA ASN A 122 -1.64 16.75 5.27
C ASN A 122 -0.72 16.56 6.47
N GLN A 123 -0.46 17.68 7.20
CA GLN A 123 0.18 17.62 8.50
C GLN A 123 -0.68 16.80 9.47
N SER A 124 -0.08 15.80 10.12
CA SER A 124 -0.67 15.06 11.23
C SER A 124 -0.04 15.46 12.57
N LEU A 125 -0.48 14.84 13.65
CA LEU A 125 0.20 14.96 14.95
C LEU A 125 1.59 14.29 14.95
N LEU A 126 1.91 13.44 13.97
CA LEU A 126 3.11 12.61 13.95
C LEU A 126 4.17 13.08 12.97
N ALA A 127 3.76 13.53 11.78
CA ALA A 127 4.67 13.84 10.68
C ALA A 127 4.01 14.78 9.66
N THR A 128 4.77 15.17 8.65
CA THR A 128 4.31 16.07 7.58
C THR A 128 3.90 15.24 6.34
N GLY A 129 2.71 15.54 5.83
CA GLY A 129 2.19 14.94 4.58
C GLY A 129 2.79 15.60 3.33
N CYS A 130 2.76 14.88 2.21
CA CYS A 130 3.44 15.29 0.98
C CYS A 130 2.84 16.53 0.28
N TYR A 131 1.63 16.96 0.66
CA TYR A 131 1.01 18.17 0.09
C TYR A 131 1.28 19.43 0.91
N GLU A 132 1.94 19.31 2.05
CA GLU A 132 2.33 20.47 2.85
C GLU A 132 3.50 21.24 2.20
N GLN A 133 3.49 22.57 2.36
CA GLN A 133 4.53 23.42 1.80
C GLN A 133 5.86 23.33 2.54
N ARG A 134 5.81 22.96 3.82
CA ARG A 134 7.00 22.85 4.70
C ARG A 134 6.98 21.51 5.39
N ASP A 135 8.01 20.74 5.14
CA ASP A 135 8.24 19.46 5.81
C ASP A 135 9.06 19.68 7.07
N SER A 136 8.42 19.54 8.22
CA SER A 136 9.03 19.71 9.54
C SER A 136 9.56 18.41 10.15
N GLY A 137 9.46 17.29 9.42
CA GLY A 137 9.92 15.99 9.89
C GLY A 137 8.96 15.33 10.89
N ILE A 138 9.52 14.45 11.71
CA ILE A 138 8.78 13.68 12.71
C ILE A 138 8.62 14.49 14.00
N THR A 139 7.39 14.60 14.48
CA THR A 139 7.09 15.31 15.72
C THR A 139 7.59 14.55 16.96
N ARG A 140 7.58 15.19 18.13
CA ARG A 140 7.89 14.50 19.39
C ARG A 140 6.95 13.31 19.62
N MET A 141 5.65 13.47 19.38
CA MET A 141 4.69 12.37 19.46
C MET A 141 4.98 11.30 18.41
N GLY A 142 5.33 11.72 17.18
CA GLY A 142 5.69 10.80 16.11
C GLY A 142 6.84 9.86 16.48
N LYS A 143 7.86 10.36 17.19
CA LYS A 143 8.98 9.54 17.68
C LYS A 143 8.53 8.46 18.68
N GLU A 144 7.62 8.79 19.56
CA GLU A 144 7.07 7.82 20.51
C GLU A 144 6.15 6.80 19.81
N VAL A 145 5.35 7.23 18.83
CA VAL A 145 4.50 6.32 18.03
C VAL A 145 5.36 5.37 17.19
N ILE A 146 6.46 5.83 16.59
CA ILE A 146 7.41 4.95 15.86
C ILE A 146 7.94 3.86 16.78
N LYS A 147 8.39 4.21 18.01
CA LYS A 147 8.86 3.22 18.99
C LYS A 147 7.77 2.21 19.35
N GLU A 148 6.54 2.69 19.55
CA GLU A 148 5.42 1.83 19.91
C GLU A 148 5.04 0.90 18.74
N MET A 149 5.01 1.41 17.51
CA MET A 149 4.78 0.58 16.31
C MET A 149 5.86 -0.50 16.17
N ASN A 150 7.13 -0.17 16.40
CA ASN A 150 8.22 -1.15 16.42
C ASN A 150 8.00 -2.21 17.52
N ARG A 151 7.65 -1.78 18.74
CA ARG A 151 7.39 -2.68 19.88
C ARG A 151 6.30 -3.71 19.57
N VAL A 152 5.19 -3.26 18.98
CA VAL A 152 4.05 -4.14 18.68
C VAL A 152 4.15 -4.80 17.30
N LYS A 153 5.26 -4.58 16.57
CA LYS A 153 5.47 -5.11 15.20
C LYS A 153 4.36 -4.66 14.23
N MET A 154 3.98 -3.40 14.27
CA MET A 154 3.14 -2.76 13.26
C MET A 154 4.04 -2.13 12.21
N ILE A 155 3.75 -2.35 10.92
CA ILE A 155 4.55 -1.84 9.80
C ILE A 155 4.27 -0.35 9.61
N ILE A 156 5.34 0.45 9.61
CA ILE A 156 5.27 1.88 9.30
C ILE A 156 5.26 2.06 7.79
N ASP A 157 4.26 2.77 7.28
CA ASP A 157 4.12 3.12 5.87
C ASP A 157 4.24 4.64 5.69
N MET A 158 5.12 5.08 4.79
CA MET A 158 5.40 6.48 4.53
C MET A 158 4.96 6.94 3.14
N SER A 159 4.00 6.24 2.54
CA SER A 159 3.56 6.53 1.16
C SER A 159 3.08 7.95 0.97
N HIS A 160 2.29 8.49 1.92
CA HIS A 160 1.74 9.85 1.87
C HIS A 160 2.61 10.92 2.55
N SER A 161 3.70 10.53 3.20
CA SER A 161 4.55 11.47 3.92
C SER A 161 5.49 12.22 2.99
N ALA A 162 5.83 13.45 3.39
CA ALA A 162 6.82 14.28 2.74
C ALA A 162 8.23 13.68 2.88
N GLU A 163 9.19 14.21 2.12
CA GLU A 163 10.51 13.60 1.95
C GLU A 163 11.32 13.57 3.24
N PHE A 164 11.47 14.71 3.92
CA PHE A 164 12.26 14.77 5.16
C PHE A 164 11.61 13.93 6.28
N SER A 165 10.28 13.98 6.41
CA SER A 165 9.53 13.12 7.33
C SER A 165 9.77 11.63 7.04
N THR A 166 9.84 11.23 5.77
CA THR A 166 10.11 9.85 5.36
C THR A 166 11.52 9.43 5.72
N LEU A 167 12.52 10.24 5.40
CA LEU A 167 13.92 9.97 5.70
C LEU A 167 14.17 9.90 7.22
N GLU A 168 13.61 10.85 7.99
CA GLU A 168 13.73 10.85 9.45
C GLU A 168 13.02 9.65 10.08
N ALA A 169 11.86 9.23 9.57
CA ALA A 169 11.18 8.02 10.03
C ALA A 169 12.02 6.76 9.79
N ILE A 170 12.66 6.64 8.62
CA ILE A 170 13.57 5.52 8.31
C ILE A 170 14.76 5.49 9.28
N GLU A 171 15.33 6.63 9.61
CA GLU A 171 16.45 6.75 10.55
C GLU A 171 16.05 6.38 11.98
N LEU A 172 14.85 6.78 12.41
CA LEU A 172 14.36 6.59 13.79
C LEU A 172 13.81 5.17 14.03
N SER A 173 13.38 4.47 12.99
CA SER A 173 12.76 3.16 13.15
C SER A 173 13.78 2.05 13.32
N GLU A 174 13.57 1.20 14.31
CA GLU A 174 14.36 -0.03 14.52
C GLU A 174 13.96 -1.16 13.56
N SER A 175 12.79 -1.04 12.93
CA SER A 175 12.25 -1.99 11.95
C SER A 175 12.23 -1.38 10.55
N PRO A 176 12.35 -2.20 9.47
CA PRO A 176 12.25 -1.70 8.12
C PRO A 176 10.90 -1.02 7.86
N ILE A 177 10.94 0.11 7.14
CA ILE A 177 9.75 0.89 6.76
C ILE A 177 9.35 0.57 5.32
N VAL A 178 8.08 0.77 4.98
CA VAL A 178 7.60 0.66 3.61
C VAL A 178 7.13 2.00 3.05
N VAL A 179 7.17 2.09 1.75
CA VAL A 179 6.34 2.94 0.91
C VAL A 179 5.43 2.01 0.13
N SER A 180 4.23 1.76 0.65
CA SER A 180 3.36 0.70 0.12
C SER A 180 2.87 0.98 -1.30
N HIS A 181 2.71 2.28 -1.69
CA HIS A 181 2.20 2.68 -3.00
C HIS A 181 2.73 4.05 -3.42
N ALA A 182 3.79 4.07 -4.21
CA ALA A 182 4.33 5.26 -4.86
C ALA A 182 5.26 4.86 -6.01
N ASN A 183 5.61 5.83 -6.85
CA ASN A 183 6.53 5.63 -7.96
C ASN A 183 7.79 6.50 -7.81
N PRO A 184 8.85 6.26 -8.57
CA PRO A 184 10.06 7.07 -8.48
C PRO A 184 9.88 8.44 -9.12
N LEU A 185 10.34 9.47 -8.41
CA LEU A 185 10.28 10.86 -8.86
C LEU A 185 11.08 11.12 -10.14
N PHE A 186 12.17 10.36 -10.36
CA PHE A 186 12.98 10.48 -11.58
C PHE A 186 12.23 10.06 -12.85
N TRP A 187 11.21 9.20 -12.71
CA TRP A 187 10.39 8.73 -13.84
C TRP A 187 9.22 9.65 -14.13
N HIS A 188 8.54 10.10 -13.07
CA HIS A 188 7.42 11.01 -13.17
C HIS A 188 7.37 11.94 -11.96
N LYS A 189 7.39 13.25 -12.22
CA LYS A 189 7.34 14.27 -11.17
C LYS A 189 5.92 14.35 -10.58
N GLY A 190 5.83 14.22 -9.28
CA GLY A 190 4.59 14.35 -8.51
C GLY A 190 4.86 14.33 -7.02
N LEU A 191 4.03 14.99 -6.23
CA LEU A 191 4.22 15.13 -4.77
C LEU A 191 4.15 13.77 -4.04
N ARG A 192 3.46 12.80 -4.60
CA ARG A 192 3.34 11.43 -4.05
C ARG A 192 4.53 10.55 -4.39
N ASN A 193 5.28 10.86 -5.46
CA ASN A 193 6.40 10.04 -5.90
C ASN A 193 7.66 10.32 -5.07
N LYS A 194 8.54 9.33 -4.98
CA LYS A 194 9.66 9.32 -4.04
C LYS A 194 10.99 9.64 -4.75
N SER A 195 11.81 10.42 -4.07
CA SER A 195 13.15 10.79 -4.56
C SER A 195 14.12 9.61 -4.54
N ASP A 196 15.24 9.79 -5.23
CA ASP A 196 16.36 8.82 -5.20
C ASP A 196 16.91 8.64 -3.78
N ASP A 197 16.91 9.70 -2.96
CA ASP A 197 17.37 9.62 -1.57
C ASP A 197 16.46 8.73 -0.72
N VAL A 198 15.15 8.85 -0.89
CA VAL A 198 14.17 7.94 -0.22
C VAL A 198 14.34 6.51 -0.72
N LEU A 199 14.48 6.29 -2.03
CA LEU A 199 14.70 4.95 -2.58
C LEU A 199 15.97 4.32 -2.01
N LYS A 200 17.05 5.08 -1.94
CA LYS A 200 18.34 4.64 -1.37
C LYS A 200 18.18 4.31 0.11
N ALA A 201 17.53 5.16 0.90
CA ALA A 201 17.32 4.94 2.33
C ALA A 201 16.48 3.68 2.59
N LEU A 202 15.41 3.44 1.81
CA LEU A 202 14.64 2.19 1.86
C LEU A 202 15.51 0.98 1.54
N ASN A 203 16.36 1.08 0.49
CA ASN A 203 17.26 -0.01 0.11
C ASN A 203 18.25 -0.36 1.22
N GLU A 204 18.88 0.64 1.83
CA GLU A 204 19.88 0.45 2.88
C GLU A 204 19.29 -0.05 4.20
N SER A 205 18.05 0.32 4.52
CA SER A 205 17.35 -0.11 5.72
C SER A 205 16.60 -1.43 5.60
N GLY A 206 16.60 -2.05 4.41
CA GLY A 206 15.84 -3.28 4.15
C GLY A 206 14.33 -3.07 4.03
N GLY A 207 13.91 -1.84 3.73
CA GLY A 207 12.53 -1.45 3.49
C GLY A 207 12.02 -1.91 2.12
N MET A 208 10.78 -1.53 1.77
CA MET A 208 10.13 -1.91 0.52
C MET A 208 9.49 -0.70 -0.16
N ILE A 209 9.44 -0.72 -1.48
CA ILE A 209 8.56 0.14 -2.27
C ILE A 209 7.58 -0.69 -3.09
N GLY A 210 6.27 -0.36 -2.98
CA GLY A 210 5.22 -0.87 -3.85
C GLY A 210 4.93 0.10 -4.98
N PHE A 211 5.04 -0.37 -6.22
CA PHE A 211 4.75 0.48 -7.38
C PHE A 211 3.25 0.69 -7.54
N SER A 212 2.87 1.95 -7.64
CA SER A 212 1.48 2.41 -7.73
C SER A 212 1.00 2.43 -9.18
N LEU A 213 -0.24 2.03 -9.38
CA LEU A 213 -0.98 2.11 -10.64
C LEU A 213 -2.02 3.22 -10.62
N TYR A 214 -2.04 4.04 -9.56
CA TYR A 214 -2.91 5.21 -9.51
C TYR A 214 -2.50 6.21 -10.60
N PRO A 215 -3.42 6.62 -11.49
CA PRO A 215 -3.03 7.33 -12.72
C PRO A 215 -2.25 8.62 -12.51
N HIS A 216 -2.52 9.38 -11.45
CA HIS A 216 -1.76 10.62 -11.17
C HIS A 216 -0.31 10.35 -10.73
N HIS A 217 0.04 9.12 -10.37
CA HIS A 217 1.43 8.72 -10.06
C HIS A 217 2.20 8.26 -11.31
N LEU A 218 1.50 8.08 -12.43
CA LEU A 218 2.02 7.48 -13.65
C LEU A 218 2.40 8.54 -14.70
N LYS A 219 3.48 8.31 -15.41
CA LYS A 219 3.79 9.03 -16.65
C LYS A 219 2.68 8.75 -17.67
N ASN A 220 2.10 9.81 -18.23
CA ASN A 220 0.94 9.79 -19.11
C ASN A 220 -0.39 9.36 -18.45
N ALA A 221 -0.46 9.33 -17.11
CA ALA A 221 -1.68 9.05 -16.34
C ALA A 221 -2.43 7.80 -16.84
N SER A 222 -3.73 7.91 -17.15
CA SER A 222 -4.56 6.80 -17.65
C SER A 222 -4.10 6.25 -19.01
N ASN A 223 -3.25 6.97 -19.73
CA ASN A 223 -2.64 6.53 -21.00
C ASN A 223 -1.27 5.87 -20.81
N CYS A 224 -0.88 5.60 -19.56
CA CYS A 224 0.35 4.86 -19.28
C CYS A 224 0.28 3.47 -19.90
N THR A 225 1.29 3.11 -20.72
CA THR A 225 1.36 1.79 -21.33
C THR A 225 1.98 0.77 -20.36
N LEU A 226 1.63 -0.50 -20.51
CA LEU A 226 2.24 -1.61 -19.76
C LEU A 226 3.77 -1.58 -19.91
N GLN A 227 4.26 -1.36 -21.13
CA GLN A 227 5.69 -1.24 -21.42
C GLN A 227 6.35 -0.13 -20.59
N SER A 228 5.78 1.08 -20.58
CA SER A 228 6.32 2.21 -19.83
C SER A 228 6.32 1.97 -18.31
N PHE A 229 5.29 1.32 -17.77
CA PHE A 229 5.23 0.97 -16.37
C PHE A 229 6.32 -0.05 -15.98
N CYS A 230 6.47 -1.11 -16.76
CA CYS A 230 7.48 -2.13 -16.51
C CYS A 230 8.92 -1.61 -16.73
N GLU A 231 9.13 -0.72 -17.70
CA GLU A 231 10.43 -0.02 -17.88
C GLU A 231 10.77 0.84 -16.66
N MET A 232 9.80 1.54 -16.06
CA MET A 232 10.01 2.27 -14.81
C MET A 232 10.54 1.35 -13.70
N ILE A 233 9.96 0.16 -13.56
CA ILE A 233 10.42 -0.83 -12.58
C ILE A 233 11.85 -1.27 -12.91
N ALA A 234 12.14 -1.60 -14.17
CA ALA A 234 13.47 -2.01 -14.62
C ALA A 234 14.53 -0.90 -14.38
N GLU A 235 14.20 0.35 -14.66
CA GLU A 235 15.12 1.48 -14.37
C GLU A 235 15.33 1.65 -12.86
N THR A 236 14.31 1.39 -12.04
CA THR A 236 14.45 1.48 -10.58
C THR A 236 15.40 0.41 -10.03
N THR A 237 15.46 -0.79 -10.62
CA THR A 237 16.40 -1.83 -10.18
C THR A 237 17.87 -1.49 -10.43
N LYS A 238 18.17 -0.46 -11.21
CA LYS A 238 19.54 0.08 -11.34
C LYS A 238 19.97 0.91 -10.11
N LYS A 239 19.01 1.27 -9.24
CA LYS A 239 19.22 2.11 -8.06
C LYS A 239 19.04 1.35 -6.75
N ILE A 240 18.11 0.41 -6.71
CA ILE A 240 17.78 -0.40 -5.51
C ILE A 240 17.66 -1.87 -5.88
N SER A 241 17.78 -2.74 -4.89
CA SER A 241 17.65 -4.18 -5.08
C SER A 241 16.26 -4.58 -5.55
N VAL A 242 16.17 -5.49 -6.52
CA VAL A 242 14.91 -6.10 -6.94
C VAL A 242 14.14 -6.75 -5.78
N LYS A 243 14.83 -7.18 -4.71
CA LYS A 243 14.22 -7.77 -3.51
C LYS A 243 13.43 -6.78 -2.65
N GLN A 244 13.55 -5.49 -2.91
CA GLN A 244 12.86 -4.42 -2.18
C GLN A 244 11.76 -3.76 -3.00
N ILE A 245 11.37 -4.41 -4.09
CA ILE A 245 10.35 -3.94 -5.01
C ILE A 245 9.14 -4.88 -4.95
N GLY A 246 7.95 -4.29 -4.93
CA GLY A 246 6.68 -5.00 -5.04
C GLY A 246 5.62 -4.17 -5.74
N ILE A 247 4.41 -4.66 -5.77
CA ILE A 247 3.24 -3.93 -6.28
C ILE A 247 2.38 -3.47 -5.10
N GLY A 248 1.97 -2.21 -5.14
CA GLY A 248 0.93 -1.64 -4.30
C GLY A 248 0.05 -0.80 -5.20
N SER A 249 -0.92 -1.43 -5.84
CA SER A 249 -1.60 -0.88 -7.02
C SER A 249 -2.32 0.44 -6.75
N ASP A 250 -2.71 0.69 -5.52
CA ASP A 250 -3.58 1.82 -5.15
C ASP A 250 -4.90 1.78 -5.95
N LEU A 251 -5.39 0.57 -6.21
CA LEU A 251 -6.60 0.36 -6.98
C LEU A 251 -7.81 0.89 -6.21
N CYS A 252 -8.50 1.86 -6.83
CA CYS A 252 -9.62 2.59 -6.23
C CYS A 252 -10.84 2.50 -7.14
N ILE A 253 -11.50 1.35 -7.20
CA ILE A 253 -12.61 1.12 -8.12
C ILE A 253 -13.97 1.04 -7.42
N ARG A 254 -15.02 1.35 -8.19
CA ARG A 254 -16.43 1.29 -7.78
C ARG A 254 -16.84 2.31 -6.71
N HIS A 255 -16.02 3.31 -6.42
CA HIS A 255 -16.40 4.39 -5.51
C HIS A 255 -17.24 5.48 -6.18
N PRO A 256 -18.21 6.06 -5.47
CA PRO A 256 -18.86 7.29 -5.90
C PRO A 256 -17.91 8.50 -5.69
N ASP A 257 -18.12 9.57 -6.47
CA ASP A 257 -17.31 10.80 -6.40
C ASP A 257 -17.29 11.41 -4.99
N SER A 258 -18.36 11.25 -4.20
CA SER A 258 -18.43 11.75 -2.81
C SER A 258 -17.36 11.17 -1.89
N ILE A 259 -16.95 9.92 -2.13
CA ILE A 259 -15.87 9.29 -1.36
C ILE A 259 -14.52 9.92 -1.72
N VAL A 260 -14.30 10.19 -3.01
CA VAL A 260 -13.07 10.83 -3.49
C VAL A 260 -12.95 12.26 -2.94
N GLU A 261 -14.07 12.99 -2.93
CA GLU A 261 -14.15 14.33 -2.35
C GLU A 261 -13.80 14.30 -0.84
N TRP A 262 -14.39 13.35 -0.09
CA TRP A 262 -14.10 13.18 1.33
C TRP A 262 -12.62 12.82 1.60
N MET A 263 -12.04 11.90 0.83
CA MET A 263 -10.63 11.53 0.97
C MET A 263 -9.70 12.72 0.78
N ARG A 264 -9.98 13.58 -0.19
CA ARG A 264 -9.15 14.75 -0.51
C ARG A 264 -9.32 15.88 0.50
N ASN A 265 -10.52 16.08 1.01
CA ASN A 265 -10.86 17.25 1.83
C ASN A 265 -10.86 16.92 3.34
N GLY A 266 -11.13 15.69 3.73
CA GLY A 266 -11.33 15.35 5.13
C GLY A 266 -12.55 16.03 5.75
N THR A 267 -12.63 16.02 7.08
CA THR A 267 -13.75 16.60 7.84
C THR A 267 -13.59 18.08 8.18
N TRP A 268 -12.38 18.60 8.11
CA TRP A 268 -12.01 19.95 8.56
C TRP A 268 -11.95 20.99 7.42
N THR A 269 -11.90 20.56 6.16
CA THR A 269 -11.75 21.47 5.02
C THR A 269 -13.08 22.16 4.68
N LYS A 270 -13.05 23.47 4.62
CA LYS A 270 -14.21 24.30 4.20
C LYS A 270 -14.20 24.65 2.71
N THR A 271 -13.03 24.69 2.10
CA THR A 271 -12.87 24.94 0.66
C THR A 271 -12.50 23.63 -0.02
N LYS A 272 -13.26 23.24 -1.04
CA LYS A 272 -13.00 22.02 -1.78
C LYS A 272 -11.62 22.05 -2.42
N ASP A 273 -10.83 21.03 -2.12
CA ASP A 273 -9.58 20.72 -2.80
C ASP A 273 -9.78 19.46 -3.62
N PHE A 274 -9.51 19.54 -4.90
CA PHE A 274 -9.63 18.41 -5.81
C PHE A 274 -8.31 17.63 -5.93
N GLY A 275 -7.28 17.99 -5.14
CA GLY A 275 -5.95 17.40 -5.23
C GLY A 275 -5.40 17.51 -6.64
N GLU A 276 -5.04 16.37 -7.23
CA GLU A 276 -4.55 16.30 -8.62
C GLU A 276 -5.69 16.24 -9.67
N GLY A 277 -6.97 16.21 -9.23
CA GLY A 277 -8.15 16.31 -10.09
C GLY A 277 -8.61 17.76 -10.34
N SER A 278 -9.87 17.91 -10.71
CA SER A 278 -10.51 19.22 -10.92
C SER A 278 -12.01 19.16 -10.62
N SER A 279 -12.68 20.33 -10.55
CA SER A 279 -14.13 20.40 -10.38
C SER A 279 -14.92 19.68 -11.48
N ASN A 280 -14.36 19.58 -12.68
CA ASN A 280 -14.98 18.89 -13.80
C ASN A 280 -14.63 17.39 -13.85
N ASN A 281 -13.70 16.93 -13.03
CA ASN A 281 -13.26 15.56 -12.92
C ASN A 281 -12.93 15.24 -11.45
N ALA A 282 -13.97 15.24 -10.64
CA ALA A 282 -13.87 15.14 -9.17
C ALA A 282 -13.65 13.71 -8.69
N GLY A 283 -13.98 12.70 -9.49
CA GLY A 283 -13.84 11.28 -9.18
C GLY A 283 -12.42 10.74 -9.33
N PHE A 284 -12.26 9.45 -9.16
CA PHE A 284 -11.02 8.77 -9.51
C PHE A 284 -10.80 8.81 -11.03
N PRO A 285 -9.56 9.05 -11.51
CA PRO A 285 -9.25 8.94 -12.91
C PRO A 285 -9.42 7.49 -13.38
N PRO A 286 -9.82 7.26 -14.64
CA PRO A 286 -9.91 5.90 -15.17
C PRO A 286 -8.52 5.23 -15.15
N GLN A 287 -8.49 3.96 -14.79
CA GLN A 287 -7.28 3.15 -14.80
C GLN A 287 -6.72 2.99 -16.22
N PRO A 288 -5.42 2.73 -16.41
CA PRO A 288 -4.89 2.28 -17.69
C PRO A 288 -5.65 1.05 -18.18
N SER A 289 -5.96 0.99 -19.48
CA SER A 289 -6.79 -0.09 -20.05
C SER A 289 -6.24 -1.51 -19.86
N TRP A 290 -4.95 -1.65 -19.64
CA TRP A 290 -4.31 -2.93 -19.34
C TRP A 290 -4.35 -3.31 -17.86
N PHE A 291 -4.83 -2.40 -16.98
CA PHE A 291 -4.99 -2.60 -15.53
C PHE A 291 -6.27 -1.91 -15.01
N GLU A 292 -7.41 -2.28 -15.55
CA GLU A 292 -8.70 -1.72 -15.11
C GLU A 292 -9.12 -2.20 -13.72
N ASP A 293 -8.65 -3.39 -13.34
CA ASP A 293 -8.82 -4.00 -12.03
C ASP A 293 -7.66 -5.00 -11.73
N ALA A 294 -7.76 -5.73 -10.63
CA ALA A 294 -6.70 -6.63 -10.16
C ALA A 294 -6.35 -7.74 -11.18
N ARG A 295 -7.23 -8.09 -12.10
CA ARG A 295 -6.94 -9.08 -13.16
C ARG A 295 -5.79 -8.61 -14.08
N GLY A 296 -5.48 -7.32 -14.08
CA GLY A 296 -4.31 -6.75 -14.72
C GLY A 296 -2.96 -7.28 -14.21
N PHE A 297 -2.92 -8.01 -13.08
CA PHE A 297 -1.71 -8.71 -12.64
C PHE A 297 -1.17 -9.71 -13.66
N ASP A 298 -2.04 -10.31 -14.48
CA ASP A 298 -1.59 -11.18 -15.59
C ASP A 298 -0.82 -10.37 -16.65
N ASN A 299 -1.25 -9.14 -16.95
CA ASN A 299 -0.53 -8.25 -17.85
C ASN A 299 0.80 -7.79 -17.25
N LEU A 300 0.85 -7.52 -15.94
CA LEU A 300 2.10 -7.18 -15.25
C LEU A 300 3.14 -8.30 -15.37
N GLU A 301 2.73 -9.55 -15.19
CA GLU A 301 3.62 -10.69 -15.34
C GLU A 301 4.24 -10.75 -16.74
N ILE A 302 3.42 -10.57 -17.78
CA ILE A 302 3.88 -10.52 -19.17
C ILE A 302 4.82 -9.32 -19.39
N GLY A 303 4.42 -8.15 -18.92
CA GLY A 303 5.17 -6.90 -19.10
C GLY A 303 6.54 -6.93 -18.43
N LEU A 304 6.65 -7.46 -17.22
CA LEU A 304 7.92 -7.62 -16.50
C LEU A 304 8.88 -8.55 -17.25
N LYS A 305 8.41 -9.69 -17.73
CA LYS A 305 9.20 -10.61 -18.57
C LYS A 305 9.67 -9.92 -19.87
N ASN A 306 8.81 -9.13 -20.50
CA ASN A 306 9.14 -8.43 -21.74
C ASN A 306 10.23 -7.34 -21.58
N VAL A 307 10.36 -6.72 -20.41
CA VAL A 307 11.44 -5.77 -20.12
C VAL A 307 12.70 -6.42 -19.57
N GLY A 308 12.74 -7.76 -19.49
CA GLY A 308 13.96 -8.53 -19.24
C GLY A 308 14.09 -9.11 -17.84
N PHE A 309 13.07 -9.02 -16.97
CA PHE A 309 13.08 -9.75 -15.70
C PHE A 309 12.98 -11.26 -15.94
N SER A 310 13.77 -12.01 -15.19
CA SER A 310 13.65 -13.48 -15.15
C SER A 310 12.30 -13.90 -14.57
N GLU A 311 11.94 -15.16 -14.72
CA GLU A 311 10.73 -15.71 -14.12
C GLU A 311 10.75 -15.58 -12.58
N GLU A 312 11.89 -15.84 -11.96
CA GLU A 312 12.08 -15.69 -10.51
C GLU A 312 11.90 -14.23 -10.07
N GLU A 313 12.56 -13.28 -10.71
CA GLU A 313 12.42 -11.85 -10.38
C GLU A 313 11.00 -11.35 -10.61
N THR A 314 10.33 -11.84 -11.65
CA THR A 314 8.92 -11.49 -11.91
C THR A 314 8.03 -11.93 -10.76
N HIS A 315 8.15 -13.17 -10.28
CA HIS A 315 7.38 -13.65 -9.13
C HIS A 315 7.78 -12.96 -7.81
N ASP A 316 9.05 -12.60 -7.67
CA ASP A 316 9.50 -11.82 -6.52
C ASP A 316 8.81 -10.45 -6.46
N ILE A 317 8.74 -9.74 -7.58
CA ILE A 317 8.07 -8.43 -7.69
C ILE A 317 6.56 -8.57 -7.48
N LEU A 318 5.93 -9.60 -8.04
CA LEU A 318 4.48 -9.79 -7.97
C LEU A 318 3.98 -10.21 -6.59
N GLY A 319 4.86 -10.73 -5.70
CA GLY A 319 4.40 -11.12 -4.38
C GLY A 319 5.44 -11.66 -3.41
N ASN A 320 6.44 -12.43 -3.85
CA ASN A 320 7.36 -13.09 -2.92
C ASN A 320 8.17 -12.09 -2.07
N ASN A 321 8.52 -10.93 -2.62
CA ASN A 321 9.21 -9.88 -1.86
C ASN A 321 8.35 -9.36 -0.71
N TRP A 322 7.05 -9.14 -0.94
CA TRP A 322 6.10 -8.77 0.12
C TRP A 322 5.96 -9.88 1.16
N TYR A 323 5.81 -11.13 0.74
CA TYR A 323 5.75 -12.27 1.65
C TYR A 323 7.00 -12.32 2.55
N ASN A 324 8.20 -12.22 1.98
CA ASN A 324 9.45 -12.20 2.73
C ASN A 324 9.56 -10.97 3.67
N PHE A 325 8.97 -9.85 3.27
CA PHE A 325 8.93 -8.66 4.11
C PHE A 325 7.99 -8.86 5.31
N TYR A 326 6.80 -9.42 5.10
CA TYR A 326 5.84 -9.68 6.18
C TYR A 326 6.42 -10.59 7.25
N GLN A 327 7.24 -11.58 6.88
CA GLN A 327 7.90 -12.48 7.82
C GLN A 327 8.78 -11.76 8.87
N LYS A 328 9.24 -10.56 8.59
CA LYS A 328 10.01 -9.75 9.56
C LYS A 328 9.15 -9.23 10.71
N PHE A 329 7.82 -9.29 10.57
CA PHE A 329 6.85 -8.76 11.51
C PHE A 329 5.97 -9.86 12.17
N ASP A 330 6.27 -11.12 11.93
CA ASP A 330 5.60 -12.27 12.55
C ASP A 330 5.89 -12.40 14.06
#